data_d5303d691b06f8de66e41ea187acf0d5
#
_entry.id   d5303d691b06f8de66e41ea187acf0d5
#
_cell.length_a   1.000
_cell.length_b   1.000
_cell.length_c   1.000
_cell.angle_alpha   90.00
_cell.angle_beta   90.00
_cell.angle_gamma   90.00
#
_symmetry.space_group_name_H-M   'P 1'
#
loop_
_entity.id
_entity.type
_entity.pdbx_description
1 polymer ?
#
loop_
_entity_poly.entity_id
_entity_poly.type
_entity_poly.pdbx_seq_one_letter_code
_entity_poly.pdbx_strand_id
1 'polypeptide(L)'
;GDGMGMGQVTLADSYLSYKAGELGGEQLAFSKFPYLALCNTYSANRNITCSAAAGTAIACGEKTNNEHIGVNPEGKPLESIAYVLHDKGYNVGIMTTVPVNHATPAAFYGHNSSRYGYYDISREIVDSGFEFFGGSGFYNYKGREGDKPAVDIYIEENGYDVCYGPKEFKARDKDRNIVFIQESGRETDPENYVSDGAEECDVEIAEMLEMGMEVLGDDEPFFIMCEGGNIDWAAHDNKTMTTVMEIISFDKAVQRALEFYEEHPDETLIVVTADHETGGLVLGYSGEYK
;
A
#
# COMPACT_ATOMS: atom_id res chain seq x y z
N GLY A 1 0.71 3.98 -5.58
CA GLY A 1 0.04 3.00 -6.45
C GLY A 1 1.07 2.04 -7.02
N ASP A 2 1.04 0.78 -6.60
CA ASP A 2 1.92 -0.26 -7.15
C ASP A 2 1.59 -0.45 -8.65
N GLY A 3 2.62 -0.47 -9.51
CA GLY A 3 2.46 -0.62 -10.95
C GLY A 3 1.69 0.50 -11.67
N MET A 4 1.38 1.59 -10.98
CA MET A 4 0.54 2.70 -11.47
C MET A 4 1.31 3.61 -12.42
N GLY A 5 1.50 3.16 -13.66
CA GLY A 5 2.17 3.95 -14.70
C GLY A 5 1.30 5.06 -15.28
N MET A 6 1.92 5.96 -16.02
CA MET A 6 1.25 7.11 -16.65
C MET A 6 0.12 6.72 -17.61
N GLY A 7 0.21 5.55 -18.26
CA GLY A 7 -0.83 5.03 -19.14
C GLY A 7 -2.11 4.72 -18.38
N GLN A 8 -1.98 4.05 -17.22
CA GLN A 8 -3.09 3.70 -16.34
C GLN A 8 -3.75 4.97 -15.75
N VAL A 9 -2.93 5.92 -15.24
CA VAL A 9 -3.42 7.21 -14.72
C VAL A 9 -4.21 7.97 -15.80
N THR A 10 -3.63 8.09 -17.00
CA THR A 10 -4.30 8.79 -18.10
C THR A 10 -5.63 8.14 -18.52
N LEU A 11 -5.68 6.79 -18.46
CA LEU A 11 -6.91 6.06 -18.75
C LEU A 11 -7.98 6.29 -17.67
N ALA A 12 -7.58 6.30 -16.39
CA ALA A 12 -8.50 6.57 -15.29
C ALA A 12 -9.08 8.01 -15.37
N ASP A 13 -8.24 9.02 -15.64
CA ASP A 13 -8.69 10.39 -15.91
C ASP A 13 -9.67 10.45 -17.10
N SER A 14 -9.35 9.73 -18.19
CA SER A 14 -10.22 9.67 -19.37
C SER A 14 -11.56 9.00 -19.07
N TYR A 15 -11.56 7.96 -18.24
CA TYR A 15 -12.77 7.28 -17.80
C TYR A 15 -13.65 8.20 -16.94
N LEU A 16 -13.08 8.92 -15.98
CA LEU A 16 -13.80 9.89 -15.15
C LEU A 16 -14.44 10.99 -16.02
N SER A 17 -13.67 11.58 -16.94
CA SER A 17 -14.15 12.56 -17.90
C SER A 17 -15.29 12.05 -18.77
N TYR A 18 -15.17 10.79 -19.26
CA TYR A 18 -16.23 10.14 -20.03
C TYR A 18 -17.51 9.95 -19.18
N LYS A 19 -17.37 9.54 -17.93
CA LYS A 19 -18.51 9.35 -17.00
C LYS A 19 -19.21 10.69 -16.70
N ALA A 20 -18.45 11.79 -16.57
CA ALA A 20 -18.97 13.13 -16.38
C ALA A 20 -19.62 13.71 -17.66
N GLY A 21 -19.36 13.12 -18.84
CA GLY A 21 -19.85 13.60 -20.13
C GLY A 21 -19.09 14.82 -20.67
N GLU A 22 -17.90 15.09 -20.14
CA GLU A 22 -17.08 16.26 -20.50
C GLU A 22 -15.64 15.81 -20.80
N LEU A 23 -15.12 16.20 -21.96
CA LEU A 23 -13.72 15.91 -22.30
C LEU A 23 -12.77 16.72 -21.41
N GLY A 24 -11.92 16.03 -20.65
CA GLY A 24 -10.98 16.64 -19.71
C GLY A 24 -11.64 17.32 -18.50
N GLY A 25 -12.92 17.02 -18.24
CA GLY A 25 -13.68 17.66 -17.17
C GLY A 25 -13.31 17.16 -15.78
N GLU A 26 -13.52 15.88 -15.53
CA GLU A 26 -13.21 15.25 -14.24
C GLU A 26 -11.87 14.51 -14.30
N GLN A 27 -11.08 14.63 -13.26
CA GLN A 27 -9.74 14.04 -13.13
C GLN A 27 -9.53 13.52 -11.71
N LEU A 28 -8.61 12.58 -11.57
CA LEU A 28 -8.10 12.12 -10.27
C LEU A 28 -7.60 13.31 -9.44
N ALA A 29 -7.77 13.25 -8.14
CA ALA A 29 -7.38 14.31 -7.22
C ALA A 29 -5.85 14.55 -7.29
N PHE A 30 -5.06 13.48 -7.30
CA PHE A 30 -3.61 13.61 -7.39
C PHE A 30 -3.10 14.09 -8.75
N SER A 31 -3.87 13.96 -9.85
CA SER A 31 -3.51 14.54 -11.15
C SER A 31 -3.52 16.08 -11.13
N LYS A 32 -4.13 16.68 -10.11
CA LYS A 32 -4.23 18.13 -9.91
C LYS A 32 -3.15 18.68 -8.96
N PHE A 33 -2.26 17.85 -8.44
CA PHE A 33 -1.21 18.28 -7.53
C PHE A 33 -0.27 19.31 -8.20
N PRO A 34 0.14 20.36 -7.46
CA PRO A 34 0.91 21.47 -8.03
C PRO A 34 2.34 21.13 -8.42
N TYR A 35 2.87 20.02 -7.92
CA TYR A 35 4.23 19.59 -8.16
C TYR A 35 4.26 18.19 -8.76
N LEU A 36 5.03 18.03 -9.83
CA LEU A 36 5.26 16.77 -10.53
C LEU A 36 6.76 16.55 -10.71
N ALA A 37 7.21 15.33 -10.50
CA ALA A 37 8.57 14.89 -10.82
C ALA A 37 8.54 13.54 -11.54
N LEU A 38 9.62 13.24 -12.26
CA LEU A 38 9.84 11.94 -12.86
C LEU A 38 11.07 11.30 -12.23
N CYS A 39 11.02 10.01 -12.00
CA CYS A 39 12.15 9.24 -11.50
C CYS A 39 12.41 8.00 -12.35
N ASN A 40 13.63 7.49 -12.25
CA ASN A 40 14.00 6.22 -12.86
C ASN A 40 13.82 5.09 -11.86
N THR A 41 13.10 4.06 -12.24
CA THR A 41 12.69 2.96 -11.36
C THR A 41 13.59 1.71 -11.44
N TYR A 42 14.67 1.71 -12.22
CA TYR A 42 15.59 0.56 -12.30
C TYR A 42 16.16 0.16 -10.93
N SER A 43 16.31 -1.13 -10.68
CA SER A 43 16.94 -1.67 -9.46
C SER A 43 18.46 -1.76 -9.58
N ALA A 44 19.15 -2.09 -8.49
CA ALA A 44 20.63 -2.19 -8.51
C ALA A 44 21.16 -3.25 -9.48
N ASN A 45 20.38 -4.29 -9.77
CA ASN A 45 20.82 -5.41 -10.61
C ASN A 45 19.98 -5.63 -11.90
N ARG A 46 18.95 -4.81 -12.17
CA ARG A 46 18.05 -4.96 -13.32
C ARG A 46 17.59 -3.61 -13.87
N ASN A 47 17.40 -3.53 -15.19
CA ASN A 47 16.78 -2.37 -15.83
C ASN A 47 15.27 -2.26 -15.50
N ILE A 48 14.63 -3.40 -15.25
CA ILE A 48 13.24 -3.49 -14.82
C ILE A 48 13.24 -3.91 -13.35
N THR A 49 12.72 -3.06 -12.51
CA THR A 49 12.60 -3.29 -11.07
C THR A 49 11.48 -4.28 -10.75
N CYS A 50 11.41 -4.71 -9.50
CA CYS A 50 10.23 -5.32 -8.89
C CYS A 50 9.80 -4.48 -7.69
N SER A 51 8.59 -4.66 -7.19
CA SER A 51 8.02 -3.90 -6.07
C SER A 51 8.89 -3.96 -4.80
N ALA A 52 9.58 -5.09 -4.53
CA ALA A 52 10.49 -5.19 -3.38
C ALA A 52 11.65 -4.19 -3.48
N ALA A 53 12.35 -4.15 -4.62
CA ALA A 53 13.47 -3.25 -4.82
C ALA A 53 13.04 -1.78 -4.96
N ALA A 54 11.91 -1.54 -5.63
CA ALA A 54 11.37 -0.18 -5.78
C ALA A 54 10.80 0.35 -4.46
N GLY A 55 10.03 -0.46 -3.73
CA GLY A 55 9.55 -0.14 -2.38
C GLY A 55 10.72 0.16 -1.42
N THR A 56 11.78 -0.67 -1.45
CA THR A 56 13.00 -0.39 -0.67
C THR A 56 13.65 0.93 -1.07
N ALA A 57 13.72 1.25 -2.37
CA ALA A 57 14.28 2.52 -2.81
C ALA A 57 13.42 3.72 -2.35
N ILE A 58 12.09 3.58 -2.33
CA ILE A 58 11.18 4.61 -1.81
C ILE A 58 11.34 4.74 -0.28
N ALA A 59 11.35 3.62 0.43
CA ALA A 59 11.40 3.59 1.89
C ALA A 59 12.75 4.02 2.46
N CYS A 60 13.87 3.59 1.84
CA CYS A 60 15.21 3.75 2.40
C CYS A 60 16.09 4.74 1.61
N GLY A 61 15.63 5.25 0.45
CA GLY A 61 16.41 6.17 -0.38
C GLY A 61 17.61 5.50 -1.09
N GLU A 62 17.71 4.18 -1.06
CA GLU A 62 18.83 3.42 -1.63
C GLU A 62 18.34 2.29 -2.54
N LYS A 63 18.95 2.16 -3.73
CA LYS A 63 18.61 1.08 -4.67
C LYS A 63 19.18 -0.25 -4.21
N THR A 64 18.35 -1.29 -4.30
CA THR A 64 18.75 -2.67 -3.98
C THR A 64 18.49 -3.62 -5.14
N ASN A 65 18.83 -4.89 -4.97
CA ASN A 65 18.57 -5.94 -5.95
C ASN A 65 17.09 -6.28 -6.00
N ASN A 66 16.60 -6.71 -7.17
CA ASN A 66 15.26 -7.29 -7.24
C ASN A 66 15.08 -8.38 -6.17
N GLU A 67 13.87 -8.46 -5.63
CA GLU A 67 13.43 -9.35 -4.55
C GLU A 67 13.90 -8.97 -3.13
N HIS A 68 14.88 -8.09 -2.98
CA HIS A 68 15.34 -7.61 -1.68
C HIS A 68 14.35 -6.62 -1.05
N ILE A 69 14.06 -6.78 0.23
CA ILE A 69 13.18 -5.95 1.04
C ILE A 69 13.99 -5.33 2.19
N GLY A 70 14.04 -3.99 2.28
CA GLY A 70 14.70 -3.27 3.37
C GLY A 70 16.16 -3.60 3.60
N VAL A 71 16.83 -4.21 2.61
CA VAL A 71 18.26 -4.54 2.68
C VAL A 71 18.99 -4.03 1.44
N ASN A 72 20.27 -3.71 1.59
CA ASN A 72 21.12 -3.31 0.48
C ASN A 72 21.48 -4.49 -0.45
N PRO A 73 22.21 -4.27 -1.58
CA PRO A 73 22.59 -5.36 -2.48
C PRO A 73 23.40 -6.50 -1.84
N GLU A 74 24.10 -6.23 -0.74
CA GLU A 74 24.87 -7.20 0.03
C GLU A 74 24.05 -7.89 1.15
N GLY A 75 22.73 -7.59 1.24
CA GLY A 75 21.83 -8.19 2.22
C GLY A 75 21.93 -7.57 3.63
N LYS A 76 22.52 -6.39 3.78
CA LYS A 76 22.56 -5.69 5.07
C LYS A 76 21.29 -4.84 5.24
N PRO A 77 20.68 -4.83 6.43
CA PRO A 77 19.53 -3.99 6.73
C PRO A 77 19.77 -2.51 6.40
N LEU A 78 18.76 -1.88 5.84
CA LEU A 78 18.66 -0.44 5.61
C LEU A 78 17.60 0.13 6.54
N GLU A 79 17.79 1.35 7.00
CA GLU A 79 16.81 2.05 7.81
C GLU A 79 15.80 2.76 6.90
N SER A 80 14.53 2.46 7.04
CA SER A 80 13.47 3.13 6.28
C SER A 80 13.08 4.46 6.90
N ILE A 81 12.45 5.33 6.10
CA ILE A 81 11.87 6.59 6.60
C ILE A 81 10.85 6.35 7.73
N ALA A 82 10.16 5.21 7.74
CA ALA A 82 9.22 4.84 8.79
C ALA A 82 9.94 4.68 10.14
N TYR A 83 11.04 3.94 10.19
CA TYR A 83 11.87 3.83 11.40
C TYR A 83 12.48 5.17 11.81
N VAL A 84 13.04 5.93 10.85
CA VAL A 84 13.64 7.25 11.13
C VAL A 84 12.63 8.21 11.78
N LEU A 85 11.37 8.16 11.36
CA LEU A 85 10.33 9.03 11.92
C LEU A 85 9.80 8.47 13.25
N HIS A 86 9.62 7.15 13.36
CA HIS A 86 9.22 6.51 14.62
C HIS A 86 10.22 6.79 15.75
N ASP A 87 11.53 6.72 15.47
CA ASP A 87 12.59 7.09 16.42
C ASP A 87 12.56 8.57 16.85
N LYS A 88 11.90 9.42 16.07
CA LYS A 88 11.66 10.84 16.38
C LYS A 88 10.33 11.10 17.09
N GLY A 89 9.59 10.06 17.43
CA GLY A 89 8.32 10.15 18.13
C GLY A 89 7.11 10.36 17.24
N TYR A 90 7.21 10.03 15.94
CA TYR A 90 6.04 9.95 15.07
C TYR A 90 5.35 8.60 15.25
N ASN A 91 4.03 8.60 15.30
CA ASN A 91 3.26 7.37 15.15
C ASN A 91 3.30 6.91 13.69
N VAL A 92 3.38 5.61 13.44
CA VAL A 92 3.56 5.06 12.11
C VAL A 92 2.42 4.11 11.73
N GLY A 93 1.84 4.34 10.54
CA GLY A 93 0.84 3.45 9.94
C GLY A 93 1.30 2.95 8.58
N ILE A 94 1.21 1.64 8.36
CA ILE A 94 1.50 0.97 7.09
C ILE A 94 0.24 0.26 6.62
N MET A 95 -0.30 0.63 5.47
CA MET A 95 -1.55 0.06 4.98
C MET A 95 -1.54 -0.17 3.47
N THR A 96 -2.30 -1.18 3.04
CA THR A 96 -2.29 -1.66 1.67
C THR A 96 -3.58 -2.40 1.32
N THR A 97 -3.91 -2.47 0.03
CA THR A 97 -5.00 -3.32 -0.47
C THR A 97 -4.60 -4.79 -0.69
N VAL A 98 -3.30 -5.11 -0.59
CA VAL A 98 -2.75 -6.47 -0.71
C VAL A 98 -2.39 -7.03 0.67
N PRO A 99 -1.87 -8.28 0.81
CA PRO A 99 -1.40 -8.78 2.09
C PRO A 99 -0.35 -7.87 2.72
N VAL A 100 -0.46 -7.65 4.03
CA VAL A 100 0.40 -6.71 4.77
C VAL A 100 1.89 -7.06 4.69
N ASN A 101 2.23 -8.33 4.46
CA ASN A 101 3.58 -8.84 4.25
C ASN A 101 3.99 -8.93 2.76
N HIS A 102 3.22 -8.31 1.85
CA HIS A 102 3.63 -8.14 0.45
C HIS A 102 4.83 -7.19 0.35
N ALA A 103 5.49 -7.20 -0.78
CA ALA A 103 6.82 -6.60 -0.98
C ALA A 103 6.88 -5.10 -0.65
N THR A 104 5.92 -4.31 -1.11
CA THR A 104 5.93 -2.85 -0.98
C THR A 104 5.69 -2.38 0.45
N PRO A 105 4.62 -2.81 1.16
CA PRO A 105 4.46 -2.45 2.56
C PRO A 105 5.60 -2.99 3.42
N ALA A 106 6.08 -4.23 3.15
CA ALA A 106 7.17 -4.84 3.85
C ALA A 106 8.49 -4.05 3.76
N ALA A 107 8.74 -3.33 2.68
CA ALA A 107 9.94 -2.52 2.52
C ALA A 107 10.07 -1.37 3.55
N PHE A 108 8.98 -1.01 4.22
CA PHE A 108 8.98 0.03 5.24
C PHE A 108 9.28 -0.48 6.65
N TYR A 109 9.11 -1.80 6.91
CA TYR A 109 9.30 -2.39 8.24
C TYR A 109 10.16 -3.66 8.26
N GLY A 110 10.30 -4.37 7.15
CA GLY A 110 10.96 -5.67 7.07
C GLY A 110 12.35 -5.61 6.44
N HIS A 111 13.16 -6.66 6.73
CA HIS A 111 14.54 -6.78 6.27
C HIS A 111 14.80 -8.22 5.77
N ASN A 112 14.58 -8.47 4.49
CA ASN A 112 14.74 -9.80 3.94
C ASN A 112 15.37 -9.78 2.54
N SER A 113 16.36 -10.62 2.28
CA SER A 113 16.98 -10.75 0.96
C SER A 113 16.08 -11.47 -0.06
N SER A 114 14.86 -11.86 0.32
CA SER A 114 13.86 -12.44 -0.56
C SER A 114 12.45 -12.01 -0.17
N ARG A 115 11.71 -11.41 -1.10
CA ARG A 115 10.30 -11.06 -0.91
C ARG A 115 9.40 -12.26 -0.61
N TYR A 116 9.85 -13.47 -0.88
CA TYR A 116 9.10 -14.70 -0.65
C TYR A 116 9.23 -15.24 0.77
N GLY A 117 10.01 -14.57 1.62
CA GLY A 117 10.14 -14.88 3.04
C GLY A 117 8.95 -14.40 3.88
N TYR A 118 7.73 -14.47 3.35
CA TYR A 118 6.50 -13.87 3.88
C TYR A 118 6.26 -14.10 5.37
N TYR A 119 6.43 -15.33 5.84
CA TYR A 119 6.21 -15.65 7.26
C TYR A 119 7.19 -14.94 8.19
N ASP A 120 8.46 -14.89 7.81
CA ASP A 120 9.50 -14.23 8.61
C ASP A 120 9.33 -12.71 8.53
N ILE A 121 8.98 -12.15 7.37
CA ILE A 121 8.63 -10.74 7.17
C ILE A 121 7.44 -10.35 8.07
N SER A 122 6.38 -11.15 8.14
CA SER A 122 5.23 -10.85 9.00
C SER A 122 5.60 -10.74 10.49
N ARG A 123 6.62 -11.47 10.92
CA ARG A 123 7.07 -11.41 12.32
C ARG A 123 7.81 -10.11 12.63
N GLU A 124 8.42 -9.48 11.64
CA GLU A 124 9.08 -8.18 11.80
C GLU A 124 8.10 -7.03 12.08
N ILE A 125 6.78 -7.23 11.88
CA ILE A 125 5.73 -6.30 12.35
C ILE A 125 5.91 -6.02 13.84
N VAL A 126 6.13 -7.05 14.64
CA VAL A 126 6.33 -6.93 16.09
C VAL A 126 7.60 -6.15 16.43
N ASP A 127 8.69 -6.43 15.69
CA ASP A 127 9.98 -5.79 15.93
C ASP A 127 9.98 -4.29 15.56
N SER A 128 9.08 -3.87 14.66
CA SER A 128 8.95 -2.47 14.24
C SER A 128 8.40 -1.55 15.32
N GLY A 129 7.49 -2.06 16.14
CA GLY A 129 6.80 -1.28 17.16
C GLY A 129 5.79 -0.27 16.60
N PHE A 130 5.52 -0.24 15.30
CA PHE A 130 4.62 0.72 14.65
C PHE A 130 3.17 0.52 15.12
N GLU A 131 2.40 1.61 15.17
CA GLU A 131 1.10 1.65 15.85
C GLU A 131 -0.03 1.01 15.02
N PHE A 132 0.06 1.10 13.68
CA PHE A 132 -0.99 0.57 12.80
C PHE A 132 -0.45 -0.16 11.58
N PHE A 133 -0.98 -1.35 11.35
CA PHE A 133 -0.85 -2.08 10.09
C PHE A 133 -2.23 -2.41 9.55
N GLY A 134 -2.40 -2.32 8.21
CA GLY A 134 -3.65 -2.67 7.55
C GLY A 134 -3.40 -3.40 6.23
N GLY A 135 -4.17 -4.45 5.95
CA GLY A 135 -4.03 -5.16 4.68
C GLY A 135 -5.11 -6.21 4.43
N SER A 136 -5.06 -6.83 3.25
CA SER A 136 -6.05 -7.85 2.88
C SER A 136 -5.88 -9.17 3.63
N GLY A 137 -4.68 -9.48 4.10
CA GLY A 137 -4.36 -10.75 4.76
C GLY A 137 -2.86 -10.93 5.02
N PHE A 138 -2.45 -12.18 5.13
CA PHE A 138 -1.04 -12.57 5.23
C PHE A 138 -0.73 -13.69 4.24
N TYR A 139 0.24 -13.52 3.36
CA TYR A 139 0.79 -14.64 2.61
C TYR A 139 1.51 -15.62 3.53
N ASN A 140 1.40 -16.92 3.20
CA ASN A 140 2.03 -17.99 3.99
C ASN A 140 1.71 -17.90 5.50
N TYR A 141 0.45 -17.64 5.83
CA TYR A 141 -0.10 -17.44 7.19
C TYR A 141 0.40 -18.46 8.24
N LYS A 142 0.61 -19.72 7.85
CA LYS A 142 1.18 -20.80 8.67
C LYS A 142 2.55 -21.30 8.17
N GLY A 143 3.32 -20.41 7.55
CA GLY A 143 4.54 -20.78 6.85
C GLY A 143 4.28 -21.42 5.49
N ARG A 144 5.31 -21.51 4.66
CA ARG A 144 5.21 -22.01 3.29
C ARG A 144 4.67 -23.44 3.20
N GLU A 145 5.02 -24.29 4.14
CA GLU A 145 4.58 -25.68 4.19
C GLU A 145 3.32 -25.88 5.06
N GLY A 146 2.80 -24.79 5.67
CA GLY A 146 1.64 -24.85 6.56
C GLY A 146 1.91 -25.52 7.91
N ASP A 147 3.16 -25.63 8.32
CA ASP A 147 3.65 -26.35 9.49
C ASP A 147 4.02 -25.46 10.68
N LYS A 148 3.92 -24.14 10.50
CA LYS A 148 4.20 -23.14 11.54
C LYS A 148 2.92 -22.74 12.28
N PRO A 149 3.01 -22.21 13.51
CA PRO A 149 1.88 -21.51 14.14
C PRO A 149 1.37 -20.39 13.24
N ALA A 150 0.09 -20.08 13.33
CA ALA A 150 -0.49 -18.95 12.62
C ALA A 150 0.19 -17.64 13.04
N VAL A 151 0.49 -16.77 12.07
CA VAL A 151 1.30 -15.57 12.33
C VAL A 151 0.58 -14.53 13.19
N ASP A 152 -0.74 -14.44 13.10
CA ASP A 152 -1.56 -13.57 13.93
C ASP A 152 -1.44 -13.91 15.43
N ILE A 153 -1.42 -15.22 15.78
CA ILE A 153 -1.17 -15.65 17.15
C ILE A 153 0.18 -15.11 17.66
N TYR A 154 1.23 -15.20 16.83
CA TYR A 154 2.54 -14.65 17.20
C TYR A 154 2.47 -13.13 17.41
N ILE A 155 1.78 -12.42 16.55
CA ILE A 155 1.61 -10.96 16.59
C ILE A 155 0.84 -10.56 17.87
N GLU A 156 -0.26 -11.26 18.19
CA GLU A 156 -1.08 -11.00 19.39
C GLU A 156 -0.32 -11.30 20.70
N GLU A 157 0.44 -12.40 20.76
CA GLU A 157 1.26 -12.76 21.91
C GLU A 157 2.38 -11.74 22.19
N ASN A 158 2.75 -10.92 21.18
CA ASN A 158 3.80 -9.92 21.27
C ASN A 158 3.31 -8.46 21.28
N GLY A 159 2.05 -8.22 21.67
CA GLY A 159 1.61 -6.89 22.07
C GLY A 159 0.69 -6.17 21.11
N TYR A 160 0.38 -6.74 19.96
CA TYR A 160 -0.60 -6.21 19.03
C TYR A 160 -1.99 -6.77 19.29
N ASP A 161 -3.02 -6.05 18.80
CA ASP A 161 -4.38 -6.55 18.67
C ASP A 161 -4.64 -6.80 17.17
N VAL A 162 -4.92 -8.06 16.79
CA VAL A 162 -5.21 -8.42 15.40
C VAL A 162 -6.72 -8.40 15.18
N CYS A 163 -7.19 -7.44 14.41
CA CYS A 163 -8.61 -7.22 14.15
C CYS A 163 -8.99 -7.66 12.75
N TYR A 164 -9.94 -8.59 12.64
CA TYR A 164 -10.49 -9.02 11.36
C TYR A 164 -11.81 -8.29 11.08
N GLY A 165 -11.76 -7.42 10.08
CA GLY A 165 -12.89 -6.62 9.64
C GLY A 165 -13.30 -5.48 10.60
N PRO A 166 -14.20 -4.59 10.13
CA PRO A 166 -14.55 -3.36 10.86
C PRO A 166 -15.24 -3.60 12.21
N LYS A 167 -15.87 -4.76 12.38
CA LYS A 167 -16.56 -5.09 13.64
C LYS A 167 -15.57 -5.36 14.77
N GLU A 168 -14.53 -6.15 14.53
CA GLU A 168 -13.47 -6.41 15.51
C GLU A 168 -12.66 -5.14 15.77
N PHE A 169 -12.34 -4.38 14.71
CA PHE A 169 -11.66 -3.10 14.85
C PHE A 169 -12.40 -2.12 15.80
N LYS A 170 -13.73 -2.04 15.71
CA LYS A 170 -14.55 -1.20 16.63
C LYS A 170 -14.48 -1.69 18.08
N ALA A 171 -14.25 -2.97 18.30
CA ALA A 171 -14.17 -3.59 19.62
C ALA A 171 -12.71 -3.71 20.14
N ARG A 172 -11.72 -3.23 19.39
CA ARG A 172 -10.30 -3.37 19.68
C ARG A 172 -9.87 -2.87 21.05
N ASP A 173 -8.78 -3.40 21.53
CA ASP A 173 -8.07 -2.83 22.68
C ASP A 173 -7.32 -1.56 22.25
N LYS A 174 -7.77 -0.41 22.73
CA LYS A 174 -7.20 0.90 22.34
C LYS A 174 -5.83 1.18 22.97
N ASP A 175 -5.40 0.36 23.92
CA ASP A 175 -4.09 0.49 24.55
C ASP A 175 -3.02 -0.36 23.87
N ARG A 176 -3.35 -1.04 22.76
CA ARG A 176 -2.45 -1.89 21.98
C ARG A 176 -2.26 -1.35 20.56
N ASN A 177 -1.11 -1.63 19.98
CA ASN A 177 -0.87 -1.44 18.55
C ASN A 177 -1.78 -2.39 17.74
N ILE A 178 -2.19 -1.98 16.55
CA ILE A 178 -3.24 -2.65 15.78
C ILE A 178 -2.68 -3.25 14.49
N VAL A 179 -3.08 -4.49 14.21
CA VAL A 179 -3.02 -5.07 12.88
C VAL A 179 -4.43 -5.32 12.38
N PHE A 180 -4.90 -4.52 11.44
CA PHE A 180 -6.19 -4.69 10.79
C PHE A 180 -6.06 -5.58 9.56
N ILE A 181 -6.88 -6.61 9.48
CA ILE A 181 -6.99 -7.50 8.32
C ILE A 181 -8.45 -7.49 7.84
N GLN A 182 -8.65 -7.48 6.52
CA GLN A 182 -9.98 -7.65 5.94
C GLN A 182 -10.62 -8.95 6.46
N GLU A 183 -11.93 -8.96 6.70
CA GLU A 183 -12.62 -10.17 7.17
C GLU A 183 -12.49 -11.33 6.18
N SER A 184 -12.52 -11.03 4.87
CA SER A 184 -12.29 -12.01 3.81
C SER A 184 -10.87 -12.59 3.82
N GLY A 185 -9.91 -11.89 4.41
CA GLY A 185 -8.51 -12.30 4.56
C GLY A 185 -8.22 -13.20 5.75
N ARG A 186 -9.24 -13.54 6.53
CA ARG A 186 -9.09 -14.43 7.69
C ARG A 186 -8.61 -15.82 7.26
N GLU A 187 -7.39 -16.18 7.64
CA GLU A 187 -6.73 -17.46 7.33
C GLU A 187 -6.58 -17.76 5.82
N THR A 188 -6.69 -16.77 4.94
CA THR A 188 -6.61 -16.94 3.49
C THR A 188 -5.64 -15.92 2.86
N ASP A 189 -5.31 -16.13 1.59
CA ASP A 189 -4.60 -15.15 0.74
C ASP A 189 -5.63 -14.53 -0.23
N PRO A 190 -6.41 -13.52 0.17
CA PRO A 190 -7.47 -13.01 -0.68
C PRO A 190 -6.92 -12.12 -1.80
N GLU A 191 -7.44 -12.33 -3.00
CA GLU A 191 -7.30 -11.42 -4.14
C GLU A 191 -8.66 -10.76 -4.38
N ASN A 192 -8.99 -9.72 -3.63
CA ASN A 192 -10.25 -9.01 -3.75
C ASN A 192 -10.04 -7.68 -4.46
N TYR A 193 -10.74 -7.48 -5.57
CA TYR A 193 -10.74 -6.22 -6.30
C TYR A 193 -12.02 -5.43 -6.02
N VAL A 194 -11.90 -4.10 -5.98
CA VAL A 194 -13.06 -3.19 -5.85
C VAL A 194 -14.10 -3.44 -6.95
N SER A 195 -13.66 -3.81 -8.17
CA SER A 195 -14.56 -4.09 -9.29
C SER A 195 -15.42 -5.35 -9.09
N ASP A 196 -15.01 -6.26 -8.23
CA ASP A 196 -15.73 -7.50 -7.94
C ASP A 196 -16.83 -7.29 -6.89
N GLY A 197 -16.91 -6.08 -6.35
CA GLY A 197 -17.74 -5.68 -5.21
C GLY A 197 -17.06 -6.09 -3.91
N ALA A 198 -16.82 -5.11 -3.03
CA ALA A 198 -16.36 -5.43 -1.69
C ALA A 198 -17.39 -6.34 -1.02
N GLU A 199 -16.94 -7.40 -0.35
CA GLU A 199 -17.82 -8.12 0.55
C GLU A 199 -18.34 -7.14 1.61
N GLU A 200 -19.58 -7.27 2.08
CA GLU A 200 -20.18 -6.35 3.06
C GLU A 200 -19.35 -6.19 4.36
N CYS A 201 -18.40 -7.09 4.56
CA CYS A 201 -17.53 -7.14 5.74
C CYS A 201 -16.14 -6.52 5.53
N ASP A 202 -15.78 -6.17 4.30
CA ASP A 202 -14.49 -5.57 3.96
C ASP A 202 -14.60 -4.05 3.76
N VAL A 203 -13.48 -3.32 3.89
CA VAL A 203 -13.43 -1.87 3.74
C VAL A 203 -12.58 -1.47 2.52
N GLU A 204 -12.93 -0.35 1.87
CA GLU A 204 -12.07 0.25 0.86
C GLU A 204 -10.83 0.88 1.51
N ILE A 205 -9.77 1.10 0.71
CA ILE A 205 -8.51 1.68 1.21
C ILE A 205 -8.69 3.07 1.84
N ALA A 206 -9.67 3.85 1.40
CA ALA A 206 -10.00 5.14 1.98
C ALA A 206 -10.54 5.01 3.41
N GLU A 207 -11.39 4.01 3.67
CA GLU A 207 -11.88 3.71 5.01
C GLU A 207 -10.78 3.15 5.91
N MET A 208 -9.88 2.31 5.35
CA MET A 208 -8.71 1.80 6.08
C MET A 208 -7.78 2.95 6.48
N LEU A 209 -7.61 3.96 5.61
CA LEU A 209 -6.86 5.18 5.93
C LEU A 209 -7.48 5.93 7.12
N GLU A 210 -8.81 6.10 7.15
CA GLU A 210 -9.51 6.72 8.28
C GLU A 210 -9.29 5.93 9.58
N MET A 211 -9.37 4.60 9.50
CA MET A 211 -9.11 3.72 10.65
C MET A 211 -7.67 3.86 11.17
N GLY A 212 -6.70 3.94 10.26
CA GLY A 212 -5.30 4.20 10.62
C GLY A 212 -5.13 5.57 11.28
N MET A 213 -5.70 6.62 10.70
CA MET A 213 -5.66 7.97 11.30
C MET A 213 -6.32 8.00 12.69
N GLU A 214 -7.44 7.27 12.91
CA GLU A 214 -8.06 7.14 14.24
C GLU A 214 -7.10 6.51 15.27
N VAL A 215 -6.30 5.51 14.86
CA VAL A 215 -5.33 4.85 15.76
C VAL A 215 -4.12 5.72 16.05
N LEU A 216 -3.58 6.38 15.01
CA LEU A 216 -2.40 7.22 15.13
C LEU A 216 -2.65 8.49 15.96
N GLY A 217 -3.91 9.00 15.93
CA GLY A 217 -4.36 10.18 16.69
C GLY A 217 -3.86 11.49 16.09
N ASP A 218 -4.46 12.60 16.56
CA ASP A 218 -4.14 13.95 16.06
C ASP A 218 -3.20 14.73 17.01
N ASP A 219 -2.93 14.19 18.21
CA ASP A 219 -2.12 14.86 19.23
C ASP A 219 -0.62 14.71 19.00
N GLU A 220 -0.20 13.66 18.27
CA GLU A 220 1.20 13.36 17.95
C GLU A 220 1.41 13.38 16.44
N PRO A 221 2.61 13.75 15.96
CA PRO A 221 2.89 13.69 14.54
C PRO A 221 2.86 12.24 14.06
N PHE A 222 2.41 12.00 12.83
CA PHE A 222 2.35 10.67 12.26
C PHE A 222 2.93 10.58 10.85
N PHE A 223 3.31 9.38 10.47
CA PHE A 223 3.67 8.98 9.11
C PHE A 223 2.76 7.86 8.65
N ILE A 224 2.20 7.98 7.47
CA ILE A 224 1.39 6.95 6.85
C ILE A 224 1.98 6.57 5.49
N MET A 225 2.21 5.27 5.30
CA MET A 225 2.36 4.64 3.99
C MET A 225 1.04 3.96 3.64
N CYS A 226 0.41 4.41 2.56
CA CYS A 226 -0.87 3.90 2.08
C CYS A 226 -0.74 3.46 0.63
N GLU A 227 -1.03 2.18 0.34
CA GLU A 227 -0.77 1.56 -0.94
C GLU A 227 -2.03 1.02 -1.62
N GLY A 228 -2.21 1.37 -2.89
CA GLY A 228 -3.09 0.67 -3.82
C GLY A 228 -2.33 -0.46 -4.52
N GLY A 229 -2.12 -1.58 -3.84
CA GLY A 229 -1.33 -2.71 -4.35
C GLY A 229 -2.05 -3.52 -5.43
N ASN A 230 -3.38 -3.59 -5.37
CA ASN A 230 -4.21 -4.28 -6.37
C ASN A 230 -4.14 -3.68 -7.77
N ILE A 231 -3.68 -2.44 -7.92
CA ILE A 231 -3.47 -1.81 -9.23
C ILE A 231 -2.47 -2.64 -10.05
N ASP A 232 -1.35 -3.04 -9.45
CA ASP A 232 -0.32 -3.87 -10.06
C ASP A 232 -0.86 -5.26 -10.45
N TRP A 233 -1.57 -5.92 -9.55
CA TRP A 233 -2.12 -7.24 -9.82
C TRP A 233 -3.11 -7.24 -10.97
N ALA A 234 -4.04 -6.26 -10.98
CA ALA A 234 -4.98 -6.08 -12.08
C ALA A 234 -4.26 -5.77 -13.41
N ALA A 235 -3.17 -4.99 -13.36
CA ALA A 235 -2.37 -4.66 -14.53
C ALA A 235 -1.57 -5.87 -15.05
N HIS A 236 -1.01 -6.71 -14.18
CA HIS A 236 -0.37 -7.97 -14.54
C HIS A 236 -1.31 -8.91 -15.29
N ASP A 237 -2.57 -8.97 -14.87
CA ASP A 237 -3.61 -9.77 -15.51
C ASP A 237 -4.20 -9.11 -16.77
N ASN A 238 -3.76 -7.91 -17.12
CA ASN A 238 -4.34 -7.09 -18.19
C ASN A 238 -5.85 -6.84 -18.01
N LYS A 239 -6.32 -6.77 -16.76
CA LYS A 239 -7.71 -6.44 -16.40
C LYS A 239 -7.90 -4.92 -16.42
N THR A 240 -7.96 -4.32 -17.59
CA THR A 240 -7.92 -2.86 -17.78
C THR A 240 -8.96 -2.10 -16.95
N MET A 241 -10.21 -2.54 -16.94
CA MET A 241 -11.25 -1.85 -16.17
C MET A 241 -11.07 -2.03 -14.65
N THR A 242 -10.64 -3.20 -14.21
CA THR A 242 -10.28 -3.45 -12.81
C THR A 242 -9.15 -2.52 -12.39
N THR A 243 -8.07 -2.40 -13.18
CA THR A 243 -6.97 -1.46 -12.93
C THR A 243 -7.48 -0.03 -12.77
N VAL A 244 -8.37 0.43 -13.66
CA VAL A 244 -8.98 1.77 -13.58
C VAL A 244 -9.78 1.95 -12.28
N MET A 245 -10.57 0.95 -11.88
CA MET A 245 -11.38 1.01 -10.65
C MET A 245 -10.50 1.01 -9.39
N GLU A 246 -9.42 0.24 -9.38
CA GLU A 246 -8.43 0.25 -8.28
C GLU A 246 -7.73 1.61 -8.15
N ILE A 247 -7.36 2.27 -9.28
CA ILE A 247 -6.80 3.62 -9.26
C ILE A 247 -7.81 4.64 -8.71
N ILE A 248 -9.08 4.54 -9.10
CA ILE A 248 -10.14 5.42 -8.60
C ILE A 248 -10.38 5.20 -7.11
N SER A 249 -10.34 3.94 -6.63
CA SER A 249 -10.42 3.63 -5.20
C SER A 249 -9.22 4.19 -4.44
N PHE A 250 -8.01 4.04 -4.97
CA PHE A 250 -6.81 4.66 -4.40
C PHE A 250 -6.92 6.20 -4.34
N ASP A 251 -7.43 6.83 -5.41
CA ASP A 251 -7.64 8.29 -5.43
C ASP A 251 -8.63 8.76 -4.36
N LYS A 252 -9.63 7.95 -3.97
CA LYS A 252 -10.49 8.27 -2.83
C LYS A 252 -9.70 8.38 -1.52
N ALA A 253 -8.70 7.51 -1.31
CA ALA A 253 -7.83 7.63 -0.15
C ALA A 253 -6.98 8.91 -0.23
N VAL A 254 -6.49 9.28 -1.42
CA VAL A 254 -5.81 10.57 -1.62
C VAL A 254 -6.75 11.74 -1.33
N GLN A 255 -8.03 11.67 -1.70
CA GLN A 255 -9.02 12.71 -1.38
C GLN A 255 -9.21 12.85 0.13
N ARG A 256 -9.25 11.75 0.89
CA ARG A 256 -9.30 11.80 2.37
C ARG A 256 -8.04 12.43 2.97
N ALA A 257 -6.86 12.11 2.43
CA ALA A 257 -5.63 12.78 2.85
C ALA A 257 -5.64 14.27 2.52
N LEU A 258 -6.25 14.69 1.40
CA LEU A 258 -6.41 16.10 1.06
C LEU A 258 -7.38 16.82 2.00
N GLU A 259 -8.46 16.18 2.44
CA GLU A 259 -9.37 16.75 3.46
C GLU A 259 -8.60 17.06 4.75
N PHE A 260 -7.74 16.14 5.21
CA PHE A 260 -6.86 16.37 6.34
C PHE A 260 -5.86 17.52 6.08
N TYR A 261 -5.25 17.55 4.87
CA TYR A 261 -4.38 18.65 4.47
C TYR A 261 -5.08 20.01 4.50
N GLU A 262 -6.35 20.10 4.10
CA GLU A 262 -7.12 21.36 4.13
C GLU A 262 -7.29 21.90 5.55
N GLU A 263 -7.36 21.02 6.55
CA GLU A 263 -7.43 21.39 7.97
C GLU A 263 -6.04 21.72 8.56
N HIS A 264 -4.95 21.11 8.01
CA HIS A 264 -3.57 21.23 8.50
C HIS A 264 -2.55 21.57 7.40
N PRO A 265 -2.75 22.66 6.61
CA PRO A 265 -2.01 22.89 5.37
C PRO A 265 -0.52 23.19 5.57
N ASP A 266 -0.12 23.74 6.71
CA ASP A 266 1.27 24.11 7.01
C ASP A 266 2.08 22.95 7.67
N GLU A 267 1.40 21.85 8.02
CA GLU A 267 1.97 20.74 8.79
C GLU A 267 1.87 19.39 8.05
N THR A 268 1.23 19.35 6.88
CA THR A 268 0.98 18.12 6.14
C THR A 268 1.74 18.09 4.82
N LEU A 269 2.39 16.97 4.53
CA LEU A 269 2.99 16.66 3.23
C LEU A 269 2.35 15.41 2.65
N ILE A 270 1.75 15.52 1.46
CA ILE A 270 1.22 14.38 0.71
C ILE A 270 2.12 14.13 -0.50
N VAL A 271 2.60 12.90 -0.64
CA VAL A 271 3.37 12.43 -1.79
C VAL A 271 2.65 11.25 -2.43
N VAL A 272 2.26 11.38 -3.68
CA VAL A 272 1.70 10.28 -4.47
C VAL A 272 2.72 9.83 -5.50
N THR A 273 3.02 8.54 -5.53
CA THR A 273 4.01 7.95 -6.44
C THR A 273 3.58 6.57 -6.92
N ALA A 274 4.19 6.11 -8.00
CA ALA A 274 4.25 4.70 -8.36
C ALA A 274 5.68 4.20 -8.14
N ASP A 275 5.81 2.92 -7.88
CA ASP A 275 7.09 2.23 -7.72
C ASP A 275 7.65 1.78 -9.08
N HIS A 276 6.80 1.39 -10.01
CA HIS A 276 7.06 1.10 -11.43
C HIS A 276 5.77 1.19 -12.26
N GLU A 277 5.84 0.83 -13.50
CA GLU A 277 4.72 0.61 -14.40
C GLU A 277 4.51 -0.90 -14.56
N THR A 278 3.27 -1.35 -14.78
CA THR A 278 2.92 -2.75 -15.01
C THR A 278 1.87 -2.88 -16.13
N GLY A 279 1.99 -3.95 -16.92
CA GLY A 279 1.03 -4.30 -17.97
C GLY A 279 1.25 -3.61 -19.32
N GLY A 280 2.07 -2.58 -19.41
CA GLY A 280 2.40 -1.90 -20.66
C GLY A 280 1.22 -1.15 -21.29
N LEU A 281 0.30 -0.59 -20.48
CA LEU A 281 -0.86 0.12 -20.99
C LEU A 281 -0.47 1.41 -21.69
N VAL A 282 -0.80 1.52 -22.96
CA VAL A 282 -0.56 2.72 -23.77
C VAL A 282 -1.82 3.14 -24.50
N LEU A 283 -2.20 4.40 -24.38
CA LEU A 283 -3.27 4.98 -25.16
C LEU A 283 -2.78 5.28 -26.57
N GLY A 284 -3.31 4.56 -27.55
CA GLY A 284 -2.99 4.74 -28.97
C GLY A 284 -4.08 5.49 -29.72
N TYR A 285 -3.79 5.91 -30.94
CA TYR A 285 -4.76 6.51 -31.86
C TYR A 285 -5.17 5.51 -32.94
N SER A 286 -6.46 5.16 -33.00
CA SER A 286 -7.02 4.29 -34.04
C SER A 286 -7.83 5.06 -35.13
N GLY A 287 -8.02 6.36 -35.00
CA GLY A 287 -8.87 7.16 -35.83
C GLY A 287 -10.37 7.11 -35.48
N GLU A 288 -10.74 6.34 -34.49
CA GLU A 288 -12.13 6.09 -34.10
C GLU A 288 -12.51 6.61 -32.70
N TYR A 289 -11.59 7.26 -32.00
CA TYR A 289 -11.89 7.91 -30.72
C TYR A 289 -12.74 9.17 -30.97
N LYS A 290 -14.03 9.09 -30.67
CA LYS A 290 -14.97 10.22 -30.68
C LYS A 290 -15.37 10.55 -29.27
#